data_f3c0d771ec18c9f1b6051b4360c281cc
#
_entry.id   f3c0d771ec18c9f1b6051b4360c281cc
#
_cell.length_a   1.000
_cell.length_b   1.000
_cell.length_c   1.000
_cell.angle_alpha   90.00
_cell.angle_beta   90.00
_cell.angle_gamma   90.00
#
_symmetry.space_group_name_H-M   'P 1'
#
loop_
_entity.id
_entity.type
_entity.pdbx_description
1 polymer ?
#
loop_
_entity_poly.entity_id
_entity_poly.type
_entity_poly.pdbx_seq_one_letter_code
_entity_poly.pdbx_strand_id
1 'polypeptide(L)'
;MRSSTSLPGRFWCLIAATFLGFLGFGTVLPALAPHVRHDLGGSDRTVGFVIGTFSVIALCSRLFAGRLADHKGRKRAFLTGLGSCTLAGIAYLLPWGIAGIYFGRSLQGIGEACLYTGAAAWAIEVAGVHRSARALGYLSSGIWGGIAAGPLIGQVLGSFNNAARFQIFAALTAATLLSQVPEDYRPSAHTRRPGWMRRSLILPGLAVGFVNVHYPVITGFLILSLARHPGAGPAAFSAYAALVLLSRFFLGGLPDRIHPRITFYTGLVCMALGLGILATGPILIWAVIAAGLLGLGFSFPWSSVASTVLRRTPPGDHGTTVSVLSAFYDLFVGMSSFSAGLLANRFGYASAFVLAIASLGAAAIVGRFVFQSADHSEPNSTPAALEPVPVETED
;
A
#
# COMPACT_ATOMS: atom_id res chain seq x y z
N MET A 1 -13.80 24.12 28.16
CA MET A 1 -12.44 23.60 27.91
C MET A 1 -12.29 23.38 26.40
N ARG A 2 -11.51 24.18 25.72
CA ARG A 2 -11.19 24.00 24.29
C ARG A 2 -10.31 22.75 24.18
N SER A 3 -10.84 21.63 23.69
CA SER A 3 -10.05 20.45 23.36
C SER A 3 -8.99 20.85 22.34
N SER A 4 -7.71 20.75 22.67
CA SER A 4 -6.64 21.03 21.73
C SER A 4 -6.84 20.17 20.48
N THR A 5 -6.96 20.81 19.33
CA THR A 5 -7.20 20.16 18.04
C THR A 5 -5.95 19.43 17.50
N SER A 6 -4.80 19.56 18.20
CA SER A 6 -3.52 18.98 17.80
C SER A 6 -3.40 17.53 18.29
N LEU A 7 -2.84 16.67 17.44
CA LEU A 7 -2.44 15.31 17.79
C LEU A 7 -1.15 15.35 18.62
N PRO A 8 -0.98 14.48 19.65
CA PRO A 8 0.18 14.52 20.54
C PRO A 8 1.49 14.19 19.80
N GLY A 9 2.62 14.70 20.29
CA GLY A 9 3.95 14.48 19.68
C GLY A 9 4.28 13.00 19.44
N ARG A 10 3.87 12.11 20.37
CA ARG A 10 4.01 10.65 20.24
C ARG A 10 3.33 10.07 18.99
N PHE A 11 2.25 10.69 18.53
CA PHE A 11 1.58 10.30 17.29
C PHE A 11 2.48 10.56 16.07
N TRP A 12 3.12 11.73 16.02
CA TRP A 12 4.02 12.07 14.91
C TRP A 12 5.30 11.24 14.91
N CYS A 13 5.81 10.84 16.07
CA CYS A 13 6.90 9.87 16.15
C CYS A 13 6.50 8.50 15.57
N LEU A 14 5.26 8.05 15.83
CA LEU A 14 4.74 6.82 15.25
C LEU A 14 4.65 6.93 13.72
N ILE A 15 4.13 8.05 13.18
CA ILE A 15 4.04 8.28 11.74
C ILE A 15 5.44 8.31 11.10
N ALA A 16 6.40 9.00 11.72
CA ALA A 16 7.78 9.06 11.24
C ALA A 16 8.47 7.68 11.26
N ALA A 17 8.29 6.90 12.32
CA ALA A 17 8.81 5.54 12.39
C ALA A 17 8.15 4.61 11.35
N THR A 18 6.85 4.78 11.10
CA THR A 18 6.15 4.06 10.05
C THR A 18 6.70 4.41 8.67
N PHE A 19 6.88 5.71 8.40
CA PHE A 19 7.48 6.19 7.16
C PHE A 19 8.87 5.57 6.95
N LEU A 20 9.75 5.61 7.95
CA LEU A 20 11.11 5.04 7.87
C LEU A 20 11.08 3.52 7.65
N GLY A 21 10.21 2.79 8.35
CA GLY A 21 10.05 1.35 8.15
C GLY A 21 9.68 1.02 6.70
N PHE A 22 8.67 1.68 6.16
CA PHE A 22 8.21 1.47 4.78
C PHE A 22 9.15 2.07 3.73
N LEU A 23 9.93 3.10 4.07
CA LEU A 23 11.01 3.63 3.24
C LEU A 23 12.06 2.54 2.97
N GLY A 24 12.46 1.78 3.99
CA GLY A 24 13.38 0.65 3.85
C GLY A 24 12.88 -0.41 2.87
N PHE A 25 11.59 -0.73 2.87
CA PHE A 25 11.00 -1.64 1.86
C PHE A 25 11.16 -1.09 0.44
N GLY A 26 10.83 0.19 0.27
CA GLY A 26 10.84 0.83 -1.03
C GLY A 26 12.22 0.91 -1.66
N THR A 27 13.29 1.09 -0.87
CA THR A 27 14.66 1.26 -1.38
C THR A 27 15.20 0.04 -2.11
N VAL A 28 14.78 -1.15 -1.70
CA VAL A 28 15.25 -2.43 -2.29
C VAL A 28 14.58 -2.71 -3.63
N LEU A 29 13.36 -2.22 -3.85
CA LEU A 29 12.53 -2.60 -5.00
C LEU A 29 13.17 -2.36 -6.37
N PRO A 30 13.76 -1.19 -6.69
CA PRO A 30 14.29 -0.94 -8.03
C PRO A 30 15.51 -1.81 -8.36
N ALA A 31 16.28 -2.22 -7.36
CA ALA A 31 17.46 -3.04 -7.53
C ALA A 31 17.21 -4.55 -7.46
N LEU A 32 16.07 -4.98 -6.88
CA LEU A 32 15.77 -6.38 -6.61
C LEU A 32 15.69 -7.23 -7.88
N ALA A 33 14.88 -6.82 -8.85
CA ALA A 33 14.67 -7.57 -10.07
C ALA A 33 15.95 -7.63 -10.94
N PRO A 34 16.67 -6.52 -11.18
CA PRO A 34 17.99 -6.56 -11.82
C PRO A 34 18.99 -7.45 -11.09
N HIS A 35 19.06 -7.37 -9.76
CA HIS A 35 19.97 -8.22 -8.96
C HIS A 35 19.67 -9.71 -9.13
N VAL A 36 18.40 -10.12 -9.02
CA VAL A 36 17.99 -11.51 -9.23
C VAL A 36 18.31 -11.97 -10.65
N ARG A 37 18.07 -11.12 -11.65
CA ARG A 37 18.20 -11.48 -13.07
C ARG A 37 19.64 -11.49 -13.55
N HIS A 38 20.43 -10.46 -13.23
CA HIS A 38 21.77 -10.25 -13.77
C HIS A 38 22.87 -10.74 -12.84
N ASP A 39 22.77 -10.50 -11.54
CA ASP A 39 23.85 -10.85 -10.61
C ASP A 39 23.73 -12.30 -10.13
N LEU A 40 22.50 -12.80 -9.94
CA LEU A 40 22.26 -14.16 -9.44
C LEU A 40 21.85 -15.17 -10.53
N GLY A 41 21.73 -14.75 -11.79
CA GLY A 41 21.40 -15.62 -12.93
C GLY A 41 19.99 -16.19 -12.90
N GLY A 42 19.06 -15.59 -12.12
CA GLY A 42 17.67 -16.01 -12.03
C GLY A 42 16.89 -15.75 -13.33
N SER A 43 15.81 -16.51 -13.55
CA SER A 43 14.87 -16.29 -14.66
C SER A 43 13.83 -15.22 -14.32
N ASP A 44 13.07 -14.73 -15.29
CA ASP A 44 11.94 -13.83 -15.07
C ASP A 44 10.84 -14.49 -14.21
N ARG A 45 10.71 -15.82 -14.33
CA ARG A 45 9.90 -16.62 -13.41
C ARG A 45 10.39 -16.49 -11.98
N THR A 46 11.70 -16.58 -11.75
CA THR A 46 12.30 -16.43 -10.42
C THR A 46 12.03 -15.03 -9.85
N VAL A 47 12.14 -13.97 -10.67
CA VAL A 47 11.79 -12.59 -10.27
C VAL A 47 10.33 -12.51 -9.79
N GLY A 48 9.40 -13.03 -10.56
CA GLY A 48 7.97 -13.04 -10.20
C GLY A 48 7.72 -13.79 -8.88
N PHE A 49 8.35 -14.95 -8.69
CA PHE A 49 8.22 -15.73 -7.45
C PHE A 49 8.84 -15.02 -6.24
N VAL A 50 9.99 -14.39 -6.39
CA VAL A 50 10.64 -13.58 -5.33
C VAL A 50 9.74 -12.42 -4.90
N ILE A 51 9.11 -11.71 -5.83
CA ILE A 51 8.18 -10.62 -5.52
C ILE A 51 6.93 -11.17 -4.82
N GLY A 52 6.35 -12.26 -5.34
CA GLY A 52 5.15 -12.88 -4.81
C GLY A 52 5.31 -13.45 -3.41
N THR A 53 6.49 -13.99 -3.08
CA THR A 53 6.82 -14.53 -1.75
C THR A 53 6.54 -13.52 -0.64
N PHE A 54 6.95 -12.25 -0.83
CA PHE A 54 6.66 -11.18 0.12
C PHE A 54 5.16 -11.07 0.44
N SER A 55 4.32 -10.96 -0.60
CA SER A 55 2.88 -10.71 -0.42
C SER A 55 2.15 -11.91 0.17
N VAL A 56 2.54 -13.14 -0.23
CA VAL A 56 1.95 -14.36 0.35
C VAL A 56 2.30 -14.48 1.83
N ILE A 57 3.55 -14.26 2.19
CA ILE A 57 3.99 -14.32 3.60
C ILE A 57 3.36 -13.18 4.41
N ALA A 58 3.26 -11.97 3.84
CA ALA A 58 2.58 -10.84 4.50
C ALA A 58 1.11 -11.19 4.81
N LEU A 59 0.38 -11.72 3.83
CA LEU A 59 -1.01 -12.15 4.00
C LEU A 59 -1.15 -13.21 5.10
N CYS A 60 -0.34 -14.27 5.06
CA CYS A 60 -0.35 -15.32 6.07
C CYS A 60 0.01 -14.81 7.47
N SER A 61 0.90 -13.84 7.55
CA SER A 61 1.38 -13.27 8.82
C SER A 61 0.41 -12.28 9.47
N ARG A 62 -0.62 -11.79 8.76
CA ARG A 62 -1.57 -10.79 9.31
C ARG A 62 -2.30 -11.27 10.55
N LEU A 63 -2.69 -12.55 10.60
CA LEU A 63 -3.34 -13.13 11.77
C LEU A 63 -2.38 -13.18 12.98
N PHE A 64 -1.14 -13.54 12.74
CA PHE A 64 -0.10 -13.54 13.78
C PHE A 64 0.15 -12.11 14.27
N ALA A 65 0.31 -11.15 13.37
CA ALA A 65 0.52 -9.73 13.71
C ALA A 65 -0.63 -9.15 14.54
N GLY A 66 -1.88 -9.46 14.17
CA GLY A 66 -3.06 -9.06 14.93
C GLY A 66 -3.05 -9.61 16.36
N ARG A 67 -2.84 -10.92 16.52
CA ARG A 67 -2.75 -11.56 17.84
C ARG A 67 -1.60 -10.98 18.68
N LEU A 68 -0.45 -10.72 18.05
CA LEU A 68 0.69 -10.13 18.75
C LEU A 68 0.35 -8.72 19.27
N ALA A 69 -0.30 -7.90 18.45
CA ALA A 69 -0.73 -6.55 18.83
C ALA A 69 -1.78 -6.56 19.97
N ASP A 70 -2.74 -7.51 19.89
CA ASP A 70 -3.84 -7.61 20.86
C ASP A 70 -3.39 -8.19 22.22
N HIS A 71 -2.46 -9.17 22.23
CA HIS A 71 -2.07 -9.88 23.45
C HIS A 71 -0.78 -9.37 24.09
N LYS A 72 0.16 -8.85 23.29
CA LYS A 72 1.48 -8.41 23.80
C LYS A 72 1.74 -6.92 23.65
N GLY A 73 0.82 -6.18 23.02
CA GLY A 73 0.92 -4.75 22.81
C GLY A 73 1.30 -4.35 21.39
N ARG A 74 0.85 -3.18 21.01
CA ARG A 74 0.99 -2.62 19.65
C ARG A 74 2.41 -2.21 19.35
N LYS A 75 3.11 -1.65 20.33
CA LYS A 75 4.53 -1.31 20.26
C LYS A 75 5.38 -2.55 20.01
N ARG A 76 5.10 -3.66 20.73
CA ARG A 76 5.82 -4.93 20.52
C ARG A 76 5.58 -5.49 19.13
N ALA A 77 4.35 -5.46 18.64
CA ALA A 77 4.05 -5.88 17.27
C ALA A 77 4.85 -5.05 16.25
N PHE A 78 4.85 -3.72 16.42
CA PHE A 78 5.59 -2.81 15.54
C PHE A 78 7.11 -3.06 15.59
N LEU A 79 7.70 -3.18 16.79
CA LEU A 79 9.13 -3.46 16.95
C LEU A 79 9.53 -4.84 16.39
N THR A 80 8.65 -5.86 16.52
CA THR A 80 8.84 -7.17 15.87
C THR A 80 8.91 -7.01 14.35
N GLY A 81 8.04 -6.15 13.79
CA GLY A 81 8.07 -5.82 12.37
C GLY A 81 9.39 -5.19 11.94
N LEU A 82 9.87 -4.17 12.66
CA LEU A 82 11.17 -3.54 12.38
C LEU A 82 12.35 -4.50 12.53
N GLY A 83 12.34 -5.34 13.56
CA GLY A 83 13.34 -6.40 13.75
C GLY A 83 13.36 -7.39 12.58
N SER A 84 12.20 -7.81 12.11
CA SER A 84 12.06 -8.68 10.94
C SER A 84 12.59 -8.01 9.66
N CYS A 85 12.35 -6.69 9.49
CA CYS A 85 12.90 -5.92 8.36
C CYS A 85 14.42 -5.78 8.44
N THR A 86 14.98 -5.61 9.65
CA THR A 86 16.42 -5.59 9.87
C THR A 86 17.04 -6.94 9.49
N LEU A 87 16.45 -8.05 9.96
CA LEU A 87 16.91 -9.40 9.61
C LEU A 87 16.77 -9.69 8.11
N ALA A 88 15.74 -9.16 7.46
CA ALA A 88 15.59 -9.25 6.00
C ALA A 88 16.75 -8.56 5.28
N GLY A 89 17.11 -7.35 5.69
CA GLY A 89 18.26 -6.63 5.14
C GLY A 89 19.58 -7.38 5.34
N ILE A 90 19.77 -8.00 6.51
CA ILE A 90 20.94 -8.88 6.77
C ILE A 90 20.92 -10.08 5.84
N ALA A 91 19.77 -10.77 5.69
CA ALA A 91 19.62 -11.93 4.83
C ALA A 91 19.98 -11.63 3.36
N TYR A 92 19.64 -10.43 2.88
CA TYR A 92 20.00 -9.96 1.55
C TYR A 92 21.50 -9.78 1.33
N LEU A 93 22.26 -9.51 2.40
CA LEU A 93 23.72 -9.32 2.33
C LEU A 93 24.50 -10.62 2.49
N LEU A 94 23.84 -11.71 2.92
CA LEU A 94 24.50 -13.02 3.08
C LEU A 94 24.74 -13.68 1.71
N PRO A 95 25.84 -14.42 1.53
CA PRO A 95 26.19 -15.05 0.27
C PRO A 95 25.36 -16.33 -0.01
N TRP A 96 24.05 -16.27 0.18
CA TRP A 96 23.12 -17.38 0.00
C TRP A 96 22.43 -17.39 -1.38
N GLY A 97 22.84 -16.48 -2.27
CA GLY A 97 22.27 -16.35 -3.61
C GLY A 97 20.76 -16.17 -3.60
N ILE A 98 20.06 -16.82 -4.51
CA ILE A 98 18.59 -16.70 -4.64
C ILE A 98 17.86 -17.17 -3.36
N ALA A 99 18.40 -18.15 -2.63
CA ALA A 99 17.79 -18.60 -1.37
C ALA A 99 17.79 -17.50 -0.30
N GLY A 100 18.85 -16.70 -0.22
CA GLY A 100 18.93 -15.53 0.66
C GLY A 100 17.89 -14.48 0.30
N ILE A 101 17.64 -14.29 -0.99
CA ILE A 101 16.59 -13.35 -1.44
C ILE A 101 15.19 -13.86 -1.03
N TYR A 102 14.86 -15.14 -1.22
CA TYR A 102 13.58 -15.69 -0.76
C TYR A 102 13.42 -15.59 0.76
N PHE A 103 14.47 -15.89 1.50
CA PHE A 103 14.45 -15.80 2.96
C PHE A 103 14.26 -14.34 3.42
N GLY A 104 15.00 -13.39 2.84
CA GLY A 104 14.84 -11.98 3.13
C GLY A 104 13.44 -11.47 2.76
N ARG A 105 12.89 -11.88 1.61
CA ARG A 105 11.50 -11.52 1.22
C ARG A 105 10.45 -12.10 2.17
N SER A 106 10.69 -13.30 2.69
CA SER A 106 9.80 -13.90 3.70
C SER A 106 9.83 -13.11 5.00
N LEU A 107 11.01 -12.78 5.52
CA LEU A 107 11.17 -11.92 6.69
C LEU A 107 10.55 -10.53 6.47
N GLN A 108 10.72 -9.96 5.28
CA GLN A 108 10.15 -8.67 4.93
C GLN A 108 8.61 -8.71 4.92
N GLY A 109 8.00 -9.83 4.45
CA GLY A 109 6.55 -10.03 4.50
C GLY A 109 6.02 -10.11 5.93
N ILE A 110 6.69 -10.85 6.83
CA ILE A 110 6.36 -10.86 8.27
C ILE A 110 6.49 -9.44 8.84
N GLY A 111 7.56 -8.74 8.47
CA GLY A 111 7.85 -7.38 8.90
C GLY A 111 6.72 -6.42 8.53
N GLU A 112 6.27 -6.46 7.28
CA GLU A 112 5.18 -5.61 6.78
C GLU A 112 3.88 -5.86 7.56
N ALA A 113 3.49 -7.12 7.72
CA ALA A 113 2.26 -7.47 8.42
C ALA A 113 2.26 -6.93 9.86
N CYS A 114 3.39 -7.06 10.57
CA CYS A 114 3.55 -6.57 11.94
C CYS A 114 3.61 -5.05 12.02
N LEU A 115 4.34 -4.40 11.10
CA LEU A 115 4.43 -2.94 11.03
C LEU A 115 3.07 -2.32 10.75
N TYR A 116 2.39 -2.78 9.70
CA TYR A 116 1.09 -2.26 9.30
C TYR A 116 0.04 -2.40 10.41
N THR A 117 -0.09 -3.63 10.95
CA THR A 117 -1.10 -3.95 11.97
C THR A 117 -0.82 -3.22 13.29
N GLY A 118 0.44 -3.23 13.74
CA GLY A 118 0.87 -2.55 14.96
C GLY A 118 0.68 -1.04 14.87
N ALA A 119 1.11 -0.43 13.74
CA ALA A 119 0.96 1.00 13.50
C ALA A 119 -0.51 1.44 13.44
N ALA A 120 -1.36 0.70 12.72
CA ALA A 120 -2.78 1.04 12.58
C ALA A 120 -3.51 1.01 13.91
N ALA A 121 -3.33 -0.06 14.68
CA ALA A 121 -3.94 -0.20 15.99
C ALA A 121 -3.44 0.87 16.99
N TRP A 122 -2.13 1.17 16.96
CA TRP A 122 -1.55 2.16 17.86
C TRP A 122 -1.91 3.60 17.47
N ALA A 123 -1.98 3.91 16.18
CA ALA A 123 -2.41 5.23 15.72
C ALA A 123 -3.84 5.57 16.17
N ILE A 124 -4.76 4.59 16.11
CA ILE A 124 -6.15 4.73 16.59
C ILE A 124 -6.18 4.97 18.11
N GLU A 125 -5.39 4.20 18.87
CA GLU A 125 -5.32 4.35 20.33
C GLU A 125 -4.81 5.72 20.74
N VAL A 126 -3.70 6.18 20.15
CA VAL A 126 -3.09 7.47 20.49
C VAL A 126 -3.98 8.65 20.09
N ALA A 127 -4.71 8.54 18.97
CA ALA A 127 -5.59 9.60 18.48
C ALA A 127 -6.97 9.61 19.18
N GLY A 128 -7.40 8.47 19.74
CA GLY A 128 -8.73 8.23 20.26
C GLY A 128 -9.75 7.86 19.16
N VAL A 129 -10.81 7.13 19.56
CA VAL A 129 -11.81 6.57 18.62
C VAL A 129 -12.47 7.63 17.74
N HIS A 130 -12.77 8.81 18.28
CA HIS A 130 -13.41 9.90 17.55
C HIS A 130 -12.52 10.52 16.44
N ARG A 131 -11.22 10.27 16.46
CA ARG A 131 -10.24 10.78 15.48
C ARG A 131 -9.61 9.66 14.65
N SER A 132 -10.13 8.44 14.74
CA SER A 132 -9.54 7.24 14.11
C SER A 132 -9.39 7.39 12.59
N ALA A 133 -10.39 7.94 11.90
CA ALA A 133 -10.33 8.17 10.45
C ALA A 133 -9.17 9.12 10.06
N ARG A 134 -9.00 10.23 10.81
CA ARG A 134 -7.92 11.19 10.59
C ARG A 134 -6.55 10.56 10.90
N ALA A 135 -6.44 9.77 11.96
CA ALA A 135 -5.22 9.07 12.34
C ALA A 135 -4.80 8.04 11.27
N LEU A 136 -5.76 7.26 10.75
CA LEU A 136 -5.51 6.32 9.65
C LEU A 136 -5.12 7.02 8.35
N GLY A 137 -5.66 8.21 8.08
CA GLY A 137 -5.26 9.06 6.95
C GLY A 137 -3.78 9.45 7.02
N TYR A 138 -3.32 9.97 8.16
CA TYR A 138 -1.90 10.29 8.37
C TYR A 138 -1.00 9.06 8.33
N LEU A 139 -1.45 7.96 8.92
CA LEU A 139 -0.73 6.69 8.87
C LEU A 139 -0.56 6.20 7.43
N SER A 140 -1.64 6.24 6.65
CA SER A 140 -1.60 5.88 5.22
C SER A 140 -0.60 6.75 4.45
N SER A 141 -0.53 8.05 4.75
CA SER A 141 0.47 8.95 4.15
C SER A 141 1.91 8.56 4.55
N GLY A 142 2.12 8.12 5.79
CA GLY A 142 3.41 7.60 6.25
C GLY A 142 3.82 6.32 5.51
N ILE A 143 2.91 5.35 5.43
CA ILE A 143 3.14 4.05 4.76
C ILE A 143 3.46 4.26 3.27
N TRP A 144 2.52 4.86 2.55
CA TRP A 144 2.64 5.03 1.11
C TRP A 144 3.70 6.06 0.71
N GLY A 145 3.89 7.09 1.56
CA GLY A 145 4.99 8.05 1.40
C GLY A 145 6.35 7.35 1.47
N GLY A 146 6.55 6.46 2.45
CA GLY A 146 7.75 5.65 2.58
C GLY A 146 7.97 4.73 1.38
N ILE A 147 6.92 3.97 0.99
CA ILE A 147 6.97 3.07 -0.18
C ILE A 147 7.31 3.83 -1.46
N ALA A 148 6.74 5.02 -1.67
CA ALA A 148 6.96 5.79 -2.88
C ALA A 148 8.31 6.56 -2.88
N ALA A 149 8.77 7.03 -1.73
CA ALA A 149 10.08 7.70 -1.62
C ALA A 149 11.25 6.70 -1.68
N GLY A 150 11.04 5.47 -1.20
CA GLY A 150 12.07 4.44 -1.16
C GLY A 150 12.75 4.18 -2.50
N PRO A 151 12.03 3.93 -3.59
CA PRO A 151 12.63 3.70 -4.90
C PRO A 151 13.50 4.85 -5.40
N LEU A 152 13.17 6.10 -5.08
CA LEU A 152 14.01 7.25 -5.45
C LEU A 152 15.36 7.19 -4.74
N ILE A 153 15.35 6.87 -3.43
CA ILE A 153 16.59 6.68 -2.66
C ILE A 153 17.33 5.44 -3.16
N GLY A 154 16.63 4.33 -3.40
CA GLY A 154 17.23 3.09 -3.91
C GLY A 154 17.98 3.27 -5.21
N GLN A 155 17.48 4.13 -6.09
CA GLN A 155 18.17 4.47 -7.34
C GLN A 155 19.46 5.27 -7.09
N VAL A 156 19.43 6.24 -6.17
CA VAL A 156 20.62 7.02 -5.78
C VAL A 156 21.69 6.13 -5.13
N LEU A 157 21.26 5.12 -4.36
CA LEU A 157 22.19 4.15 -3.74
C LEU A 157 22.89 3.23 -4.76
N GLY A 158 22.35 3.07 -5.95
CA GLY A 158 22.98 2.49 -7.13
C GLY A 158 23.21 0.97 -7.08
N SER A 159 23.06 0.30 -5.93
CA SER A 159 23.25 -1.15 -5.82
C SER A 159 22.28 -1.80 -4.84
N PHE A 160 21.98 -3.08 -5.08
CA PHE A 160 21.14 -3.88 -4.18
C PHE A 160 21.70 -3.96 -2.76
N ASN A 161 23.01 -4.15 -2.62
CA ASN A 161 23.67 -4.25 -1.32
C ASN A 161 23.58 -2.94 -0.53
N ASN A 162 23.74 -1.79 -1.17
CA ASN A 162 23.57 -0.50 -0.51
C ASN A 162 22.11 -0.26 -0.10
N ALA A 163 21.15 -0.66 -0.94
CA ALA A 163 19.73 -0.59 -0.60
C ALA A 163 19.39 -1.49 0.61
N ALA A 164 19.96 -2.70 0.69
CA ALA A 164 19.79 -3.60 1.83
C ALA A 164 20.41 -3.01 3.12
N ARG A 165 21.61 -2.40 3.05
CA ARG A 165 22.21 -1.69 4.18
C ARG A 165 21.36 -0.51 4.64
N PHE A 166 20.82 0.25 3.69
CA PHE A 166 19.93 1.37 4.02
C PHE A 166 18.63 0.87 4.66
N GLN A 167 18.05 -0.25 4.21
CA GLN A 167 16.89 -0.86 4.86
C GLN A 167 17.18 -1.19 6.33
N ILE A 168 18.35 -1.78 6.63
CA ILE A 168 18.78 -2.05 8.02
C ILE A 168 18.85 -0.74 8.82
N PHE A 169 19.53 0.27 8.28
CA PHE A 169 19.67 1.57 8.93
C PHE A 169 18.30 2.23 9.21
N ALA A 170 17.42 2.27 8.22
CA ALA A 170 16.09 2.86 8.36
C ALA A 170 15.24 2.11 9.41
N ALA A 171 15.28 0.77 9.42
CA ALA A 171 14.55 -0.03 10.40
C ALA A 171 15.07 0.15 11.82
N LEU A 172 16.39 0.21 12.02
CA LEU A 172 17.01 0.47 13.32
C LEU A 172 16.72 1.89 13.81
N THR A 173 16.80 2.89 12.93
CA THR A 173 16.46 4.29 13.25
C THR A 173 14.99 4.40 13.67
N ALA A 174 14.08 3.74 12.95
CA ALA A 174 12.67 3.69 13.32
C ALA A 174 12.47 3.01 14.69
N ALA A 175 13.18 1.92 14.96
CA ALA A 175 13.10 1.21 16.23
C ALA A 175 13.61 2.07 17.41
N THR A 176 14.73 2.79 17.25
CA THR A 176 15.26 3.69 18.27
C THR A 176 14.32 4.86 18.52
N LEU A 177 13.74 5.47 17.49
CA LEU A 177 12.74 6.52 17.62
C LEU A 177 11.52 6.03 18.42
N LEU A 178 11.05 4.83 18.14
CA LEU A 178 9.86 4.25 18.76
C LEU A 178 10.11 3.71 20.16
N SER A 179 11.34 3.29 20.47
CA SER A 179 11.70 2.79 21.82
C SER A 179 11.44 3.85 22.90
N GLN A 180 11.59 5.13 22.55
CA GLN A 180 11.37 6.27 23.45
C GLN A 180 9.88 6.65 23.63
N VAL A 181 8.98 6.13 22.80
CA VAL A 181 7.55 6.43 22.90
C VAL A 181 6.90 5.48 23.90
N PRO A 182 6.31 5.97 25.00
CA PRO A 182 5.61 5.12 25.96
C PRO A 182 4.34 4.54 25.33
N GLU A 183 4.01 3.31 25.69
CA GLU A 183 2.77 2.64 25.33
C GLU A 183 1.90 2.46 26.57
N ASP A 184 0.71 3.05 26.57
CA ASP A 184 -0.31 2.83 27.60
C ASP A 184 -1.15 1.59 27.23
N TYR A 185 -0.47 0.43 27.10
CA TYR A 185 -1.15 -0.80 26.70
C TYR A 185 -2.09 -1.28 27.81
N ARG A 186 -3.38 -1.38 27.46
CA ARG A 186 -4.39 -2.09 28.25
C ARG A 186 -4.88 -3.28 27.43
N PRO A 187 -4.77 -4.52 27.96
CA PRO A 187 -5.33 -5.69 27.28
C PRO A 187 -6.82 -5.45 26.99
N SER A 188 -7.23 -5.57 25.74
CA SER A 188 -8.62 -5.46 25.39
C SER A 188 -9.36 -6.70 25.88
N ALA A 189 -10.27 -6.54 26.85
CA ALA A 189 -11.15 -7.61 27.33
C ALA A 189 -12.16 -8.08 26.27
N HIS A 190 -12.29 -7.33 25.18
CA HIS A 190 -13.23 -7.62 24.11
C HIS A 190 -12.47 -8.08 22.85
N THR A 191 -12.13 -9.37 22.83
CA THR A 191 -11.92 -10.05 21.56
C THR A 191 -13.29 -10.18 20.86
N ARG A 192 -13.81 -9.09 20.30
CA ARG A 192 -14.79 -9.23 19.22
C ARG A 192 -14.08 -10.05 18.16
N ARG A 193 -14.51 -11.30 18.02
CA ARG A 193 -14.12 -12.11 16.86
C ARG A 193 -14.39 -11.24 15.64
N PRO A 194 -13.38 -10.87 14.85
CA PRO A 194 -13.64 -10.16 13.61
C PRO A 194 -14.63 -11.05 12.87
N GLY A 195 -15.83 -10.54 12.61
CA GLY A 195 -16.73 -11.20 11.67
C GLY A 195 -15.98 -11.21 10.34
N TRP A 196 -15.25 -12.29 10.09
CA TRP A 196 -14.45 -12.50 8.91
C TRP A 196 -15.36 -12.32 7.70
N MET A 197 -15.05 -11.29 6.92
CA MET A 197 -15.62 -11.04 5.61
C MET A 197 -17.12 -10.71 5.63
N ARG A 198 -17.46 -9.49 6.02
CA ARG A 198 -18.77 -8.97 5.61
C ARG A 198 -18.86 -9.06 4.09
N ARG A 199 -19.89 -9.73 3.58
CA ARG A 199 -20.13 -9.86 2.12
C ARG A 199 -20.04 -8.53 1.38
N SER A 200 -20.41 -7.42 2.05
CA SER A 200 -20.29 -6.06 1.55
C SER A 200 -18.85 -5.59 1.22
N LEU A 201 -17.82 -6.23 1.77
CA LEU A 201 -16.40 -5.89 1.52
C LEU A 201 -15.77 -6.70 0.38
N ILE A 202 -16.46 -7.71 -0.15
CA ILE A 202 -15.92 -8.56 -1.23
C ILE A 202 -15.72 -7.75 -2.52
N LEU A 203 -16.76 -7.05 -2.97
CA LEU A 203 -16.67 -6.26 -4.22
C LEU A 203 -15.64 -5.12 -4.10
N PRO A 204 -15.65 -4.29 -3.03
CA PRO A 204 -14.58 -3.31 -2.82
C PRO A 204 -13.18 -3.93 -2.75
N GLY A 205 -13.05 -5.07 -2.07
CA GLY A 205 -11.79 -5.81 -1.99
C GLY A 205 -11.30 -6.30 -3.36
N LEU A 206 -12.20 -6.87 -4.17
CA LEU A 206 -11.88 -7.28 -5.54
C LEU A 206 -11.49 -6.09 -6.42
N ALA A 207 -12.19 -4.95 -6.32
CA ALA A 207 -11.84 -3.75 -7.07
C ALA A 207 -10.41 -3.28 -6.73
N VAL A 208 -10.08 -3.21 -5.43
CA VAL A 208 -8.73 -2.89 -4.96
C VAL A 208 -7.72 -3.93 -5.43
N GLY A 209 -8.04 -5.22 -5.31
CA GLY A 209 -7.17 -6.32 -5.73
C GLY A 209 -6.80 -6.21 -7.21
N PHE A 210 -7.79 -6.10 -8.09
CA PHE A 210 -7.57 -5.99 -9.54
C PHE A 210 -6.75 -4.74 -9.93
N VAL A 211 -6.97 -3.60 -9.29
CA VAL A 211 -6.15 -2.40 -9.51
C VAL A 211 -4.69 -2.68 -9.20
N ASN A 212 -4.40 -3.46 -8.18
CA ASN A 212 -3.03 -3.65 -7.69
C ASN A 212 -2.23 -4.73 -8.42
N VAL A 213 -2.81 -5.44 -9.39
CA VAL A 213 -2.09 -6.37 -10.30
C VAL A 213 -0.94 -5.68 -11.04
N HIS A 214 -1.02 -4.38 -11.33
CA HIS A 214 0.06 -3.63 -11.98
C HIS A 214 1.31 -3.51 -11.11
N TYR A 215 1.18 -3.54 -9.77
CA TYR A 215 2.28 -3.25 -8.86
C TYR A 215 3.47 -4.23 -9.01
N PRO A 216 3.28 -5.57 -9.00
CA PRO A 216 4.38 -6.49 -9.24
C PRO A 216 4.93 -6.41 -10.67
N VAL A 217 4.13 -6.01 -11.65
CA VAL A 217 4.61 -5.80 -13.03
C VAL A 217 5.61 -4.64 -13.05
N ILE A 218 5.30 -3.53 -12.39
CA ILE A 218 6.20 -2.38 -12.33
C ILE A 218 7.43 -2.69 -11.49
N THR A 219 7.28 -3.26 -10.30
CA THR A 219 8.42 -3.53 -9.41
C THR A 219 9.33 -4.66 -9.89
N GLY A 220 8.79 -5.60 -10.68
CA GLY A 220 9.54 -6.74 -11.20
C GLY A 220 10.08 -6.54 -12.61
N PHE A 221 9.34 -5.90 -13.48
CA PHE A 221 9.62 -5.99 -14.90
C PHE A 221 9.82 -4.63 -15.61
N LEU A 222 9.45 -3.49 -15.01
CA LEU A 222 9.59 -2.19 -15.66
C LEU A 222 11.05 -1.91 -16.06
N ILE A 223 12.00 -2.05 -15.14
CA ILE A 223 13.42 -1.79 -15.41
C ILE A 223 13.96 -2.80 -16.43
N LEU A 224 13.59 -4.08 -16.29
CA LEU A 224 14.04 -5.13 -17.20
C LEU A 224 13.48 -4.97 -18.61
N SER A 225 12.21 -4.57 -18.74
CA SER A 225 11.55 -4.36 -20.04
C SER A 225 12.15 -3.25 -20.88
N LEU A 226 12.73 -2.24 -20.21
CA LEU A 226 13.35 -1.07 -20.85
C LEU A 226 14.87 -1.17 -20.95
N ALA A 227 15.45 -2.35 -20.70
CA ALA A 227 16.92 -2.54 -20.72
C ALA A 227 17.57 -2.24 -22.08
N ARG A 228 16.80 -2.26 -23.18
CA ARG A 228 17.29 -1.89 -24.53
C ARG A 228 17.61 -0.39 -24.67
N HIS A 229 17.05 0.45 -23.80
CA HIS A 229 17.24 1.90 -23.81
C HIS A 229 18.00 2.32 -22.55
N PRO A 230 19.30 2.66 -22.64
CA PRO A 230 20.10 3.02 -21.48
C PRO A 230 19.45 4.11 -20.62
N GLY A 231 19.35 3.87 -19.32
CA GLY A 231 18.75 4.81 -18.37
C GLY A 231 17.21 4.88 -18.36
N ALA A 232 16.50 4.34 -19.35
CA ALA A 232 15.05 4.46 -19.45
C ALA A 232 14.32 3.73 -18.31
N GLY A 233 14.73 2.51 -17.95
CA GLY A 233 14.13 1.75 -16.88
C GLY A 233 14.21 2.45 -15.52
N PRO A 234 15.40 2.81 -15.04
CA PRO A 234 15.57 3.59 -13.81
C PRO A 234 14.80 4.91 -13.81
N ALA A 235 14.90 5.70 -14.89
CA ALA A 235 14.19 6.99 -14.99
C ALA A 235 12.65 6.82 -14.94
N ALA A 236 12.10 5.84 -15.65
CA ALA A 236 10.69 5.53 -15.64
C ALA A 236 10.23 5.08 -14.24
N PHE A 237 11.01 4.22 -13.57
CA PHE A 237 10.70 3.78 -12.21
C PHE A 237 10.70 4.96 -11.23
N SER A 238 11.68 5.87 -11.33
CA SER A 238 11.72 7.10 -10.53
C SER A 238 10.54 8.01 -10.81
N ALA A 239 10.14 8.19 -12.08
CA ALA A 239 9.00 8.99 -12.46
C ALA A 239 7.69 8.39 -11.87
N TYR A 240 7.50 7.08 -11.97
CA TYR A 240 6.39 6.38 -11.33
C TYR A 240 6.34 6.67 -9.82
N ALA A 241 7.44 6.43 -9.11
CA ALA A 241 7.50 6.61 -7.67
C ALA A 241 7.30 8.08 -7.24
N ALA A 242 7.93 9.02 -7.96
CA ALA A 242 7.79 10.45 -7.71
C ALA A 242 6.34 10.90 -7.90
N LEU A 243 5.67 10.50 -9.00
CA LEU A 243 4.29 10.88 -9.27
C LEU A 243 3.30 10.20 -8.31
N VAL A 244 3.56 8.97 -7.84
CA VAL A 244 2.80 8.36 -6.73
C VAL A 244 2.91 9.21 -5.47
N LEU A 245 4.13 9.64 -5.11
CA LEU A 245 4.37 10.44 -3.91
C LEU A 245 3.70 11.82 -4.02
N LEU A 246 3.96 12.55 -5.11
CA LEU A 246 3.43 13.89 -5.34
C LEU A 246 1.90 13.91 -5.42
N SER A 247 1.31 12.95 -6.16
CA SER A 247 -0.15 12.87 -6.28
C SER A 247 -0.83 12.58 -4.95
N ARG A 248 -0.26 11.73 -4.10
CA ARG A 248 -0.79 11.47 -2.76
C ARG A 248 -0.71 12.69 -1.87
N PHE A 249 0.39 13.44 -1.96
CA PHE A 249 0.59 14.63 -1.14
C PHE A 249 -0.33 15.78 -1.56
N PHE A 250 -0.41 16.06 -2.87
CA PHE A 250 -1.17 17.21 -3.39
C PHE A 250 -2.63 16.90 -3.75
N LEU A 251 -2.91 15.67 -4.20
CA LEU A 251 -4.21 15.26 -4.72
C LEU A 251 -4.92 14.23 -3.85
N GLY A 252 -4.34 13.82 -2.72
CA GLY A 252 -4.91 12.79 -1.83
C GLY A 252 -6.31 13.12 -1.30
N GLY A 253 -6.65 14.41 -1.18
CA GLY A 253 -7.99 14.86 -0.81
C GLY A 253 -8.98 15.05 -1.99
N LEU A 254 -8.57 14.72 -3.21
CA LEU A 254 -9.41 14.90 -4.40
C LEU A 254 -10.70 14.05 -4.35
N PRO A 255 -10.70 12.79 -3.89
CA PRO A 255 -11.91 12.00 -3.74
C PRO A 255 -12.93 12.55 -2.74
N ASP A 256 -12.51 13.45 -1.84
CA ASP A 256 -13.42 14.13 -0.91
C ASP A 256 -14.10 15.34 -1.54
N ARG A 257 -13.51 15.90 -2.61
CA ARG A 257 -14.01 17.10 -3.35
C ARG A 257 -14.76 16.72 -4.63
N ILE A 258 -14.35 15.64 -5.27
CA ILE A 258 -14.92 15.11 -6.50
C ILE A 258 -15.55 13.77 -6.18
N HIS A 259 -16.66 13.43 -6.87
CA HIS A 259 -17.34 12.16 -6.64
C HIS A 259 -16.36 10.97 -6.76
N PRO A 260 -16.28 10.05 -5.78
CA PRO A 260 -15.29 8.96 -5.74
C PRO A 260 -15.30 8.08 -7.00
N ARG A 261 -16.45 7.90 -7.62
CA ARG A 261 -16.60 7.16 -8.89
C ARG A 261 -15.79 7.81 -10.02
N ILE A 262 -15.85 9.13 -10.16
CA ILE A 262 -15.12 9.85 -11.22
C ILE A 262 -13.62 9.69 -11.00
N THR A 263 -13.14 9.94 -9.79
CA THR A 263 -11.71 9.81 -9.46
C THR A 263 -11.20 8.38 -9.63
N PHE A 264 -12.01 7.36 -9.30
CA PHE A 264 -11.68 5.96 -9.53
C PHE A 264 -11.45 5.68 -11.03
N TYR A 265 -12.42 6.00 -11.90
CA TYR A 265 -12.30 5.71 -13.33
C TYR A 265 -11.22 6.55 -14.02
N THR A 266 -11.06 7.82 -13.64
CA THR A 266 -9.94 8.66 -14.13
C THR A 266 -8.60 8.01 -13.78
N GLY A 267 -8.45 7.50 -12.56
CA GLY A 267 -7.26 6.75 -12.16
C GLY A 267 -7.01 5.52 -13.05
N LEU A 268 -8.05 4.70 -13.30
CA LEU A 268 -7.93 3.52 -14.17
C LEU A 268 -7.53 3.88 -15.60
N VAL A 269 -8.10 4.95 -16.17
CA VAL A 269 -7.74 5.40 -17.52
C VAL A 269 -6.29 5.84 -17.59
N CYS A 270 -5.83 6.68 -16.64
CA CYS A 270 -4.42 7.09 -16.58
C CYS A 270 -3.49 5.87 -16.45
N MET A 271 -3.85 4.91 -15.60
CA MET A 271 -3.06 3.68 -15.43
C MET A 271 -3.04 2.84 -16.71
N ALA A 272 -4.17 2.63 -17.37
CA ALA A 272 -4.27 1.84 -18.60
C ALA A 272 -3.45 2.47 -19.74
N LEU A 273 -3.53 3.79 -19.91
CA LEU A 273 -2.73 4.51 -20.90
C LEU A 273 -1.23 4.39 -20.60
N GLY A 274 -0.81 4.60 -19.35
CA GLY A 274 0.59 4.43 -18.94
C GLY A 274 1.10 3.01 -19.21
N LEU A 275 0.37 1.98 -18.79
CA LEU A 275 0.73 0.57 -19.03
C LEU A 275 0.74 0.23 -20.53
N GLY A 276 -0.21 0.75 -21.30
CA GLY A 276 -0.28 0.53 -22.75
C GLY A 276 0.96 1.06 -23.47
N ILE A 277 1.39 2.26 -23.15
CA ILE A 277 2.63 2.83 -23.70
C ILE A 277 3.85 2.02 -23.24
N LEU A 278 3.94 1.67 -21.94
CA LEU A 278 5.07 0.88 -21.43
C LEU A 278 5.17 -0.51 -22.06
N ALA A 279 4.04 -1.13 -22.41
CA ALA A 279 4.01 -2.44 -23.07
C ALA A 279 4.71 -2.44 -24.46
N THR A 280 4.80 -1.29 -25.13
CA THR A 280 5.47 -1.16 -26.43
C THR A 280 7.00 -1.09 -26.33
N GLY A 281 7.58 -1.02 -25.12
CA GLY A 281 9.02 -0.83 -24.91
C GLY A 281 9.53 0.52 -25.39
N PRO A 282 8.94 1.65 -24.94
CA PRO A 282 9.19 2.97 -25.49
C PRO A 282 10.60 3.50 -25.16
N ILE A 283 11.05 4.47 -25.94
CA ILE A 283 12.28 5.24 -25.66
C ILE A 283 12.10 6.07 -24.36
N LEU A 284 13.24 6.55 -23.83
CA LEU A 284 13.33 7.22 -22.52
C LEU A 284 12.19 8.22 -22.23
N ILE A 285 11.94 9.16 -23.14
CA ILE A 285 10.97 10.24 -22.90
C ILE A 285 9.54 9.69 -22.71
N TRP A 286 9.12 8.77 -23.57
CA TRP A 286 7.81 8.16 -23.50
C TRP A 286 7.68 7.18 -22.31
N ALA A 287 8.78 6.49 -21.95
CA ALA A 287 8.82 5.65 -20.76
C ALA A 287 8.60 6.46 -19.48
N VAL A 288 9.26 7.62 -19.36
CA VAL A 288 9.12 8.53 -18.20
C VAL A 288 7.70 9.10 -18.12
N ILE A 289 7.15 9.59 -19.25
CA ILE A 289 5.79 10.13 -19.30
C ILE A 289 4.76 9.05 -18.95
N ALA A 290 4.88 7.87 -19.54
CA ALA A 290 3.95 6.76 -19.32
C ALA A 290 3.99 6.25 -17.88
N ALA A 291 5.17 6.09 -17.29
CA ALA A 291 5.36 5.68 -15.92
C ALA A 291 4.87 6.75 -14.94
N GLY A 292 5.10 8.03 -15.24
CA GLY A 292 4.55 9.15 -14.48
C GLY A 292 3.01 9.15 -14.50
N LEU A 293 2.40 8.99 -15.67
CA LEU A 293 0.94 8.91 -15.82
C LEU A 293 0.36 7.74 -15.04
N LEU A 294 1.02 6.56 -15.08
CA LEU A 294 0.66 5.40 -14.29
C LEU A 294 0.71 5.70 -12.78
N GLY A 295 1.79 6.34 -12.31
CA GLY A 295 1.98 6.70 -10.90
C GLY A 295 0.93 7.70 -10.41
N LEU A 296 0.60 8.72 -11.23
CA LEU A 296 -0.48 9.65 -10.97
C LEU A 296 -1.82 8.91 -10.82
N GLY A 297 -2.16 8.06 -11.80
CA GLY A 297 -3.42 7.31 -11.82
C GLY A 297 -3.56 6.34 -10.64
N PHE A 298 -2.48 5.70 -10.22
CA PHE A 298 -2.50 4.73 -9.11
C PHE A 298 -2.93 5.31 -7.76
N SER A 299 -2.77 6.61 -7.56
CA SER A 299 -3.09 7.25 -6.27
C SER A 299 -4.59 7.35 -6.00
N PHE A 300 -5.45 7.30 -7.02
CA PHE A 300 -6.87 7.55 -6.89
C PHE A 300 -7.74 6.34 -6.54
N PRO A 301 -7.57 5.14 -7.15
CA PRO A 301 -8.51 4.04 -6.96
C PRO A 301 -8.63 3.56 -5.52
N TRP A 302 -7.51 3.42 -4.80
CA TRP A 302 -7.52 3.04 -3.40
C TRP A 302 -8.32 4.01 -2.54
N SER A 303 -8.01 5.31 -2.64
CA SER A 303 -8.68 6.34 -1.83
C SER A 303 -10.16 6.47 -2.17
N SER A 304 -10.54 6.30 -3.45
CA SER A 304 -11.93 6.32 -3.89
C SER A 304 -12.76 5.15 -3.33
N VAL A 305 -12.21 3.93 -3.37
CA VAL A 305 -12.88 2.75 -2.81
C VAL A 305 -12.92 2.85 -1.28
N ALA A 306 -11.79 3.18 -0.65
CA ALA A 306 -11.71 3.28 0.80
C ALA A 306 -12.66 4.34 1.36
N SER A 307 -12.71 5.55 0.78
CA SER A 307 -13.63 6.60 1.22
C SER A 307 -15.10 6.17 1.09
N THR A 308 -15.47 5.53 -0.03
CA THR A 308 -16.84 5.04 -0.26
C THR A 308 -17.26 4.00 0.77
N VAL A 309 -16.37 3.07 1.11
CA VAL A 309 -16.66 1.99 2.07
C VAL A 309 -16.67 2.51 3.52
N LEU A 310 -15.68 3.35 3.89
CA LEU A 310 -15.56 3.86 5.25
C LEU A 310 -16.71 4.79 5.65
N ARG A 311 -17.28 5.57 4.71
CA ARG A 311 -18.48 6.38 4.98
C ARG A 311 -19.69 5.55 5.44
N ARG A 312 -19.74 4.25 5.09
CA ARG A 312 -20.83 3.32 5.43
C ARG A 312 -20.48 2.35 6.55
N THR A 313 -19.25 2.40 7.01
CA THR A 313 -18.75 1.52 8.07
C THR A 313 -18.80 2.26 9.39
N PRO A 314 -19.35 1.68 10.47
CA PRO A 314 -19.26 2.28 11.78
C PRO A 314 -17.81 2.60 12.17
N PRO A 315 -17.53 3.71 12.85
CA PRO A 315 -16.17 4.12 13.22
C PRO A 315 -15.35 3.05 13.95
N GLY A 316 -16.02 2.19 14.75
CA GLY A 316 -15.38 1.08 15.46
C GLY A 316 -14.88 -0.06 14.54
N ASP A 317 -15.37 -0.14 13.29
CA ASP A 317 -15.05 -1.19 12.32
C ASP A 317 -14.09 -0.70 11.21
N HIS A 318 -13.67 0.57 11.23
CA HIS A 318 -12.79 1.15 10.20
C HIS A 318 -11.47 0.38 10.06
N GLY A 319 -10.84 0.01 11.18
CA GLY A 319 -9.60 -0.77 11.19
C GLY A 319 -9.76 -2.14 10.52
N THR A 320 -10.84 -2.85 10.84
CA THR A 320 -11.17 -4.14 10.23
C THR A 320 -11.42 -4.00 8.73
N THR A 321 -12.16 -2.97 8.32
CA THR A 321 -12.44 -2.69 6.90
C THR A 321 -11.16 -2.45 6.11
N VAL A 322 -10.27 -1.59 6.61
CA VAL A 322 -8.97 -1.32 5.97
C VAL A 322 -8.11 -2.59 5.91
N SER A 323 -8.12 -3.41 6.98
CA SER A 323 -7.38 -4.68 7.01
C SER A 323 -7.88 -5.69 5.98
N VAL A 324 -9.20 -5.78 5.78
CA VAL A 324 -9.79 -6.65 4.76
C VAL A 324 -9.41 -6.17 3.35
N LEU A 325 -9.53 -4.87 3.07
CA LEU A 325 -9.10 -4.31 1.77
C LEU A 325 -7.61 -4.55 1.50
N SER A 326 -6.77 -4.43 2.54
CA SER A 326 -5.33 -4.71 2.44
C SER A 326 -5.04 -6.20 2.21
N ALA A 327 -5.84 -7.11 2.77
CA ALA A 327 -5.70 -8.54 2.51
C ALA A 327 -6.00 -8.89 1.03
N PHE A 328 -7.00 -8.25 0.42
CA PHE A 328 -7.23 -8.38 -1.02
C PHE A 328 -6.06 -7.81 -1.84
N TYR A 329 -5.51 -6.66 -1.43
CA TYR A 329 -4.29 -6.12 -2.03
C TYR A 329 -3.17 -7.16 -2.04
N ASP A 330 -2.80 -7.73 -0.88
CA ASP A 330 -1.72 -8.70 -0.75
C ASP A 330 -1.99 -9.97 -1.57
N LEU A 331 -3.22 -10.47 -1.54
CA LEU A 331 -3.63 -11.65 -2.29
C LEU A 331 -3.40 -11.43 -3.80
N PHE A 332 -3.90 -10.33 -4.35
CA PHE A 332 -3.80 -10.05 -5.77
C PHE A 332 -2.38 -9.72 -6.20
N VAL A 333 -1.63 -8.98 -5.40
CA VAL A 333 -0.19 -8.72 -5.66
C VAL A 333 0.59 -10.02 -5.64
N GLY A 334 0.34 -10.92 -4.67
CA GLY A 334 0.98 -12.23 -4.62
C GLY A 334 0.68 -13.08 -5.85
N MET A 335 -0.61 -13.30 -6.16
CA MET A 335 -1.03 -14.11 -7.31
C MET A 335 -0.54 -13.53 -8.64
N SER A 336 -0.66 -12.23 -8.82
CA SER A 336 -0.24 -11.58 -10.07
C SER A 336 1.28 -11.54 -10.25
N SER A 337 2.05 -11.53 -9.17
CA SER A 337 3.52 -11.65 -9.25
C SER A 337 3.93 -12.97 -9.91
N PHE A 338 3.32 -14.08 -9.47
CA PHE A 338 3.59 -15.40 -10.06
C PHE A 338 3.15 -15.45 -11.52
N SER A 339 1.93 -14.98 -11.81
CA SER A 339 1.37 -14.96 -13.16
C SER A 339 2.20 -14.09 -14.10
N ALA A 340 2.57 -12.88 -13.67
CA ALA A 340 3.41 -11.96 -14.46
C ALA A 340 4.79 -12.55 -14.75
N GLY A 341 5.41 -13.20 -13.75
CA GLY A 341 6.69 -13.87 -13.94
C GLY A 341 6.65 -15.02 -14.95
N LEU A 342 5.59 -15.84 -14.88
CA LEU A 342 5.38 -16.94 -15.85
C LEU A 342 5.11 -16.41 -17.27
N LEU A 343 4.28 -15.39 -17.39
CA LEU A 343 3.97 -14.77 -18.68
C LEU A 343 5.18 -14.08 -19.27
N ALA A 344 5.91 -13.29 -18.47
CA ALA A 344 7.14 -12.61 -18.91
C ALA A 344 8.19 -13.62 -19.41
N ASN A 345 8.36 -14.73 -18.70
CA ASN A 345 9.32 -15.78 -19.06
C ASN A 345 8.94 -16.50 -20.37
N ARG A 346 7.65 -16.66 -20.66
CA ARG A 346 7.17 -17.41 -21.84
C ARG A 346 6.92 -16.53 -23.06
N PHE A 347 6.34 -15.34 -22.86
CA PHE A 347 5.83 -14.47 -23.92
C PHE A 347 6.49 -13.08 -23.93
N GLY A 348 7.52 -12.86 -23.08
CA GLY A 348 8.19 -11.58 -22.94
C GLY A 348 7.44 -10.57 -22.05
N TYR A 349 8.13 -9.47 -21.73
CA TYR A 349 7.64 -8.50 -20.72
C TYR A 349 6.32 -7.82 -21.09
N ALA A 350 6.03 -7.61 -22.38
CA ALA A 350 4.77 -7.02 -22.83
C ALA A 350 3.55 -7.79 -22.32
N SER A 351 3.63 -9.11 -22.20
CA SER A 351 2.53 -9.95 -21.69
C SER A 351 2.17 -9.65 -20.23
N ALA A 352 3.15 -9.29 -19.40
CA ALA A 352 2.91 -8.89 -18.02
C ALA A 352 2.17 -7.53 -17.95
N PHE A 353 2.50 -6.58 -18.82
CA PHE A 353 1.77 -5.31 -18.93
C PHE A 353 0.33 -5.53 -19.42
N VAL A 354 0.12 -6.43 -20.41
CA VAL A 354 -1.22 -6.79 -20.89
C VAL A 354 -2.05 -7.42 -19.78
N LEU A 355 -1.48 -8.30 -18.95
CA LEU A 355 -2.14 -8.85 -17.77
C LEU A 355 -2.64 -7.72 -16.83
N ALA A 356 -1.79 -6.73 -16.57
CA ALA A 356 -2.16 -5.59 -15.73
C ALA A 356 -3.30 -4.76 -16.36
N ILE A 357 -3.26 -4.51 -17.67
CA ILE A 357 -4.32 -3.77 -18.39
C ILE A 357 -5.65 -4.54 -18.32
N ALA A 358 -5.62 -5.85 -18.60
CA ALA A 358 -6.82 -6.70 -18.50
C ALA A 358 -7.41 -6.66 -17.08
N SER A 359 -6.56 -6.66 -16.08
CA SER A 359 -6.97 -6.55 -14.68
C SER A 359 -7.61 -5.19 -14.35
N LEU A 360 -7.14 -4.08 -14.93
CA LEU A 360 -7.81 -2.78 -14.80
C LEU A 360 -9.21 -2.79 -15.44
N GLY A 361 -9.40 -3.53 -16.55
CA GLY A 361 -10.73 -3.78 -17.14
C GLY A 361 -11.66 -4.49 -16.15
N ALA A 362 -11.16 -5.54 -15.49
CA ALA A 362 -11.90 -6.24 -14.43
C ALA A 362 -12.21 -5.31 -13.25
N ALA A 363 -11.26 -4.48 -12.83
CA ALA A 363 -11.46 -3.47 -11.79
C ALA A 363 -12.56 -2.47 -12.17
N ALA A 364 -12.62 -2.05 -13.44
CA ALA A 364 -13.66 -1.14 -13.94
C ALA A 364 -15.06 -1.77 -13.87
N ILE A 365 -15.17 -3.05 -14.23
CA ILE A 365 -16.45 -3.79 -14.15
C ILE A 365 -16.90 -3.92 -12.70
N VAL A 366 -16.01 -4.38 -11.79
CA VAL A 366 -16.32 -4.53 -10.36
C VAL A 366 -16.63 -3.17 -9.72
N GLY A 367 -15.86 -2.13 -10.07
CA GLY A 367 -16.06 -0.77 -9.59
C GLY A 367 -17.46 -0.23 -9.90
N ARG A 368 -18.06 -0.61 -11.05
CA ARG A 368 -19.45 -0.24 -11.38
C ARG A 368 -20.41 -0.67 -10.28
N PHE A 369 -20.30 -1.91 -9.81
CA PHE A 369 -21.19 -2.44 -8.76
C PHE A 369 -20.90 -1.82 -7.40
N VAL A 370 -19.61 -1.54 -7.08
CA VAL A 370 -19.24 -0.87 -5.82
C VAL A 370 -19.88 0.50 -5.70
N PHE A 371 -19.84 1.30 -6.79
CA PHE A 371 -20.36 2.68 -6.75
C PHE A 371 -21.88 2.75 -6.99
N GLN A 372 -22.48 1.83 -7.76
CA GLN A 372 -23.95 1.75 -7.91
C GLN A 372 -24.64 1.41 -6.58
N SER A 373 -24.13 0.43 -5.86
CA SER A 373 -24.64 0.12 -4.51
C SER A 373 -24.50 1.31 -3.56
N ALA A 374 -23.57 2.25 -3.86
CA ALA A 374 -23.37 3.47 -3.13
C ALA A 374 -24.48 4.50 -3.38
N ASP A 375 -24.89 4.68 -4.62
CA ASP A 375 -25.87 5.67 -5.02
C ASP A 375 -27.28 5.32 -4.49
N HIS A 376 -27.60 4.02 -4.35
CA HIS A 376 -28.90 3.53 -3.88
C HIS A 376 -29.06 3.56 -2.35
N SER A 377 -28.00 3.85 -1.59
CA SER A 377 -28.00 3.83 -0.14
C SER A 377 -28.01 5.23 0.50
N GLU A 378 -27.93 6.30 -0.28
CA GLU A 378 -28.20 7.65 0.21
C GLU A 378 -29.72 7.77 0.39
N PRO A 379 -30.23 7.93 1.64
CA PRO A 379 -31.64 8.30 1.81
C PRO A 379 -31.81 9.66 1.12
N ASN A 380 -32.80 9.75 0.26
CA ASN A 380 -33.29 11.01 -0.28
C ASN A 380 -33.49 11.98 0.89
N SER A 381 -32.49 12.79 1.19
CA SER A 381 -32.63 13.91 2.12
C SER A 381 -33.40 14.99 1.37
N THR A 382 -34.69 14.73 1.23
CA THR A 382 -35.64 15.83 1.10
C THR A 382 -35.38 16.73 2.30
N PRO A 383 -35.08 18.01 2.13
CA PRO A 383 -34.98 18.92 3.26
C PRO A 383 -36.29 18.79 4.03
N ALA A 384 -36.23 18.31 5.26
CA ALA A 384 -37.37 18.37 6.15
C ALA A 384 -37.83 19.83 6.14
N ALA A 385 -39.00 20.05 5.56
CA ALA A 385 -39.67 21.34 5.67
C ALA A 385 -39.66 21.67 7.16
N LEU A 386 -39.04 22.79 7.50
CA LEU A 386 -39.07 23.34 8.85
C LEU A 386 -40.52 23.49 9.21
N GLU A 387 -41.06 22.57 10.00
CA GLU A 387 -42.35 22.78 10.66
C GLU A 387 -42.24 24.08 11.46
N PRO A 388 -43.14 25.04 11.27
CA PRO A 388 -43.13 26.28 12.05
C PRO A 388 -43.31 25.91 13.53
N VAL A 389 -42.36 26.36 14.32
CA VAL A 389 -42.43 26.27 15.81
C VAL A 389 -43.71 26.98 16.23
N PRO A 390 -44.62 26.32 17.02
CA PRO A 390 -45.79 26.98 17.57
C PRO A 390 -45.32 28.12 18.48
N VAL A 391 -45.78 29.32 18.20
CA VAL A 391 -45.63 30.50 19.09
C VAL A 391 -46.58 30.23 20.25
N GLU A 392 -46.07 29.87 21.43
CA GLU A 392 -46.82 29.92 22.68
C GLU A 392 -47.10 31.40 22.97
N THR A 393 -48.37 31.83 22.85
CA THR A 393 -48.87 33.10 23.39
C THR A 393 -49.03 32.91 24.88
N GLU A 394 -48.18 33.54 25.69
CA GLU A 394 -48.42 33.80 27.10
C GLU A 394 -49.59 34.78 27.23
N ASP A 395 -50.69 34.36 27.87
CA ASP A 395 -51.67 35.17 28.55
C ASP A 395 -51.42 35.22 30.07
#